data_3f857220919aa37014f0a3b7c7f67fc2
#
_entry.id   3f857220919aa37014f0a3b7c7f67fc2
#
_cell.length_a   1.000
_cell.length_b   1.000
_cell.length_c   1.000
_cell.angle_alpha   90.00
_cell.angle_beta   90.00
_cell.angle_gamma   90.00
#
_symmetry.space_group_name_H-M   'P 1'
#
loop_
_entity.id
_entity.type
_entity.pdbx_description
1 polymer ?
#
loop_
_entity_poly.entity_id
_entity_poly.type
_entity_poly.pdbx_seq_one_letter_code
_entity_poly.pdbx_strand_id
1 'polypeptide(L)'
;MGKIVKRNRLSILEKFENKISFFSNNIFFSLLIIGIIGLSIRILFLNVEIPMNSDNFRYFNVAINQMTGYSSEEFLLANDGWPYFLSLFFSITPSNNFMDYMALQRFLTIGISVLTIIPIYFLSKQFVGKKFAVLSSAIFIFEPRIAQNSLFGITEPLYIMAITISLALIFNKKYYVQYISFAILSFAILIRSEGLFLLPIFFVIFILRSRKNRKIFFHLFIILIIITSILLPASIIRSEHLGNDGMTARISSGIDHISKTSDGNQNQIFSIVINGIINMLKFLAWSQIPYLIFLVPIGLILFIKKGNKYEKSLILIAISALIPTIYPYSFASDVRWIFPLYPIFCIMSVYSMRYFLQKTTKPKCITIVIFSLIIISSIFYLDWKDIDQSRELELYNLALEISSKTSMVNVYYPESSYLNVVGLTKVEKFPIPTNEYLEKNIEQYWYNETDSIIDVIQHGKEVGLTHLIIDDNQNRPQFVKDVLIDENNFPYLIKEFDSLDHNYKYELRIYKIDYEKFYLINNKN
;
A
#
# COMPACT_ATOMS: atom_id res chain seq x y z
N MET A 1 -39.63 -14.50 -25.30
CA MET A 1 -39.81 -14.42 -23.82
C MET A 1 -38.66 -13.73 -23.10
N GLY A 2 -37.38 -14.02 -23.32
CA GLY A 2 -36.26 -13.42 -22.59
C GLY A 2 -36.10 -11.89 -22.70
N LYS A 3 -36.49 -11.24 -23.82
CA LYS A 3 -36.40 -9.77 -23.96
C LYS A 3 -37.49 -9.03 -23.17
N ILE A 4 -38.67 -9.59 -23.03
CA ILE A 4 -39.80 -8.98 -22.30
C ILE A 4 -39.56 -9.05 -20.80
N VAL A 5 -39.08 -10.17 -20.30
CA VAL A 5 -38.72 -10.35 -18.88
C VAL A 5 -37.58 -9.39 -18.47
N LYS A 6 -36.60 -9.17 -19.36
CA LYS A 6 -35.49 -8.23 -19.12
C LYS A 6 -35.96 -6.76 -19.10
N ARG A 7 -36.93 -6.40 -19.96
CA ARG A 7 -37.50 -5.06 -20.04
C ARG A 7 -38.39 -4.74 -18.83
N ASN A 8 -39.19 -5.70 -18.35
CA ASN A 8 -39.98 -5.54 -17.14
C ASN A 8 -39.13 -5.44 -15.88
N ARG A 9 -38.02 -6.21 -15.82
CA ARG A 9 -37.07 -6.13 -14.69
C ARG A 9 -36.36 -4.77 -14.63
N LEU A 10 -35.99 -4.19 -15.77
CA LEU A 10 -35.40 -2.85 -15.86
C LEU A 10 -36.36 -1.75 -15.44
N SER A 11 -37.62 -1.83 -15.85
CA SER A 11 -38.66 -0.83 -15.49
C SER A 11 -39.00 -0.84 -13.97
N ILE A 12 -39.00 -2.01 -13.35
CA ILE A 12 -39.20 -2.15 -11.90
C ILE A 12 -37.98 -1.61 -11.15
N LEU A 13 -36.78 -1.81 -11.67
CA LEU A 13 -35.54 -1.28 -11.11
C LEU A 13 -35.48 0.23 -11.17
N GLU A 14 -35.84 0.83 -12.31
CA GLU A 14 -35.89 2.28 -12.49
C GLU A 14 -36.94 2.96 -11.60
N LYS A 15 -38.11 2.34 -11.44
CA LYS A 15 -39.13 2.81 -10.50
C LYS A 15 -38.67 2.78 -9.06
N PHE A 16 -37.94 1.75 -8.66
CA PHE A 16 -37.37 1.63 -7.30
C PHE A 16 -36.21 2.58 -7.09
N GLU A 17 -35.31 2.73 -8.06
CA GLU A 17 -34.22 3.71 -8.03
C GLU A 17 -34.74 5.15 -7.87
N ASN A 18 -35.91 5.47 -8.46
CA ASN A 18 -36.55 6.77 -8.28
C ASN A 18 -37.12 7.00 -6.88
N LYS A 19 -37.51 5.95 -6.16
CA LYS A 19 -37.91 6.03 -4.74
C LYS A 19 -36.75 6.27 -3.78
N ILE A 20 -35.52 5.89 -4.17
CA ILE A 20 -34.32 6.04 -3.34
C ILE A 20 -33.55 7.33 -3.65
N SER A 21 -34.05 8.20 -4.55
CA SER A 21 -33.32 9.38 -5.02
C SER A 21 -32.99 10.38 -3.89
N PHE A 22 -31.99 10.04 -3.08
CA PHE A 22 -31.22 10.97 -2.26
C PHE A 22 -30.21 11.73 -3.14
N PHE A 23 -29.59 11.03 -4.08
CA PHE A 23 -28.69 11.64 -5.04
C PHE A 23 -29.48 12.38 -6.12
N SER A 24 -29.00 13.55 -6.51
CA SER A 24 -29.52 14.35 -7.60
C SER A 24 -29.74 13.49 -8.85
N ASN A 25 -30.72 13.85 -9.70
CA ASN A 25 -30.86 13.21 -11.01
C ASN A 25 -29.61 13.41 -11.88
N ASN A 26 -28.76 14.38 -11.54
CA ASN A 26 -27.46 14.59 -12.14
C ASN A 26 -26.38 13.76 -11.39
N ILE A 27 -25.99 12.64 -12.00
CA ILE A 27 -24.99 11.71 -11.48
C ILE A 27 -23.63 12.39 -11.33
N PHE A 28 -23.25 13.24 -12.29
CA PHE A 28 -22.00 13.97 -12.24
C PHE A 28 -21.91 14.84 -10.98
N PHE A 29 -22.95 15.61 -10.71
CA PHE A 29 -23.02 16.45 -9.51
C PHE A 29 -22.97 15.64 -8.22
N SER A 30 -23.62 14.49 -8.18
CA SER A 30 -23.55 13.58 -7.02
C SER A 30 -22.14 13.04 -6.80
N LEU A 31 -21.43 12.60 -7.83
CA LEU A 31 -20.04 12.15 -7.74
C LEU A 31 -19.10 13.29 -7.34
N LEU A 32 -19.32 14.50 -7.86
CA LEU A 32 -18.54 15.68 -7.51
C LEU A 32 -18.64 16.00 -6.03
N ILE A 33 -19.87 16.05 -5.47
CA ILE A 33 -20.08 16.30 -4.02
C ILE A 33 -19.40 15.23 -3.19
N ILE A 34 -19.60 13.95 -3.53
CA ILE A 34 -18.96 12.83 -2.84
C ILE A 34 -17.43 12.95 -2.91
N GLY A 35 -16.90 13.32 -4.06
CA GLY A 35 -15.47 13.54 -4.27
C GLY A 35 -14.92 14.68 -3.42
N ILE A 36 -15.62 15.82 -3.37
CA ILE A 36 -15.22 16.98 -2.55
C ILE A 36 -15.22 16.61 -1.07
N ILE A 37 -16.27 15.97 -0.56
CA ILE A 37 -16.31 15.56 0.85
C ILE A 37 -15.18 14.56 1.16
N GLY A 38 -14.97 13.57 0.29
CA GLY A 38 -13.89 12.59 0.46
C GLY A 38 -12.49 13.21 0.39
N LEU A 39 -12.29 14.23 -0.45
CA LEU A 39 -11.06 15.02 -0.51
C LEU A 39 -10.86 15.83 0.77
N SER A 40 -11.90 16.54 1.23
CA SER A 40 -11.84 17.37 2.44
C SER A 40 -11.47 16.53 3.67
N ILE A 41 -12.05 15.32 3.81
CA ILE A 41 -11.69 14.41 4.90
C ILE A 41 -10.19 14.06 4.84
N ARG A 42 -9.64 13.74 3.65
CA ARG A 42 -8.23 13.38 3.51
C ARG A 42 -7.30 14.56 3.82
N ILE A 43 -7.65 15.75 3.36
CA ILE A 43 -6.85 16.97 3.63
C ILE A 43 -6.85 17.30 5.13
N LEU A 44 -7.96 17.05 5.84
CA LEU A 44 -8.04 17.29 7.29
C LEU A 44 -7.03 16.44 8.08
N PHE A 45 -6.75 15.22 7.63
CA PHE A 45 -5.81 14.28 8.27
C PHE A 45 -4.45 14.21 7.56
N LEU A 46 -4.20 15.08 6.58
CA LEU A 46 -2.93 15.12 5.86
C LEU A 46 -1.89 15.89 6.68
N ASN A 47 -0.78 15.22 6.98
CA ASN A 47 0.39 15.86 7.55
C ASN A 47 1.50 15.95 6.49
N VAL A 48 1.96 17.16 6.19
CA VAL A 48 3.05 17.44 5.25
C VAL A 48 4.33 17.92 5.94
N GLU A 49 4.30 18.19 7.24
CA GLU A 49 5.45 18.69 8.00
C GLU A 49 6.41 17.58 8.39
N ILE A 50 5.91 16.34 8.48
CA ILE A 50 6.72 15.18 8.80
C ILE A 50 7.23 14.56 7.50
N PRO A 51 8.54 14.32 7.34
CA PRO A 51 9.06 13.66 6.15
C PRO A 51 8.54 12.22 6.02
N MET A 52 8.61 11.69 4.83
CA MET A 52 8.31 10.28 4.57
C MET A 52 9.44 9.40 5.09
N ASN A 53 9.07 8.20 5.56
CA ASN A 53 10.01 7.17 6.01
C ASN A 53 9.63 5.81 5.38
N SER A 54 10.39 4.76 5.62
CA SER A 54 10.09 3.39 5.18
C SER A 54 9.80 3.25 3.66
N ASP A 55 8.73 2.53 3.27
CA ASP A 55 8.39 2.25 1.87
C ASP A 55 8.15 3.50 1.02
N ASN A 56 7.45 4.50 1.57
CA ASN A 56 7.11 5.73 0.85
C ASN A 56 8.36 6.57 0.55
N PHE A 57 9.32 6.61 1.46
CA PHE A 57 10.63 7.22 1.25
C PHE A 57 11.43 6.48 0.17
N ARG A 58 11.35 5.14 0.15
CA ARG A 58 12.00 4.34 -0.89
C ARG A 58 11.46 4.66 -2.29
N TYR A 59 10.13 4.80 -2.44
CA TYR A 59 9.51 5.22 -3.70
C TYR A 59 9.92 6.64 -4.09
N PHE A 60 10.02 7.55 -3.12
CA PHE A 60 10.53 8.89 -3.32
C PHE A 60 11.94 8.88 -3.92
N ASN A 61 12.87 8.13 -3.33
CA ASN A 61 14.26 8.03 -3.77
C ASN A 61 14.37 7.52 -5.21
N VAL A 62 13.66 6.45 -5.53
CA VAL A 62 13.64 5.92 -6.91
C VAL A 62 13.10 6.95 -7.89
N ALA A 63 12.07 7.71 -7.52
CA ALA A 63 11.51 8.76 -8.38
C ALA A 63 12.49 9.93 -8.60
N ILE A 64 13.24 10.33 -7.57
CA ILE A 64 14.30 11.35 -7.68
C ILE A 64 15.43 10.85 -8.57
N ASN A 65 15.89 9.61 -8.38
CA ASN A 65 16.93 9.03 -9.24
C ASN A 65 16.50 9.01 -10.71
N GLN A 66 15.28 8.59 -10.99
CA GLN A 66 14.74 8.59 -12.36
C GLN A 66 14.62 10.00 -12.95
N MET A 67 14.20 10.97 -12.14
CA MET A 67 14.12 12.38 -12.57
C MET A 67 15.51 12.97 -12.88
N THR A 68 16.53 12.60 -12.10
CA THR A 68 17.91 13.07 -12.28
C THR A 68 18.70 12.26 -13.29
N GLY A 69 18.11 11.19 -13.88
CA GLY A 69 18.77 10.32 -14.85
C GLY A 69 19.80 9.37 -14.22
N TYR A 70 19.79 9.21 -12.90
CA TYR A 70 20.71 8.35 -12.17
C TYR A 70 20.12 6.95 -12.00
N SER A 71 20.88 5.90 -12.31
CA SER A 71 20.51 4.51 -12.06
C SER A 71 21.36 3.97 -10.91
N SER A 72 20.73 3.70 -9.78
CA SER A 72 21.38 3.09 -8.61
C SER A 72 20.85 1.67 -8.40
N GLU A 73 21.75 0.70 -8.34
CA GLU A 73 21.38 -0.69 -8.06
C GLU A 73 20.76 -0.89 -6.67
N GLU A 74 21.19 -0.09 -5.67
CA GLU A 74 20.72 -0.18 -4.28
C GLU A 74 19.23 0.13 -4.10
N PHE A 75 18.65 0.97 -4.96
CA PHE A 75 17.26 1.45 -4.84
C PHE A 75 16.32 0.92 -5.93
N LEU A 76 16.77 -0.05 -6.72
CA LEU A 76 15.92 -0.67 -7.71
C LEU A 76 14.80 -1.47 -7.04
N LEU A 77 13.57 -1.12 -7.38
CA LEU A 77 12.37 -1.81 -6.91
C LEU A 77 11.93 -2.81 -7.97
N ALA A 78 11.52 -3.99 -7.52
CA ALA A 78 10.90 -4.97 -8.40
C ALA A 78 9.65 -4.43 -9.13
N ASN A 79 9.04 -3.35 -8.60
CA ASN A 79 7.88 -2.68 -9.15
C ASN A 79 8.10 -1.16 -9.10
N ASP A 80 8.52 -0.60 -10.19
CA ASP A 80 8.90 0.81 -10.33
C ASP A 80 7.86 1.68 -11.07
N GLY A 81 6.72 1.10 -11.44
CA GLY A 81 5.66 1.84 -12.14
C GLY A 81 5.13 3.06 -11.36
N TRP A 82 5.07 2.99 -10.03
CA TRP A 82 4.73 4.15 -9.20
C TRP A 82 5.84 5.20 -9.17
N PRO A 83 7.11 4.89 -8.88
CA PRO A 83 8.21 5.84 -8.98
C PRO A 83 8.35 6.50 -10.36
N TYR A 84 8.20 5.75 -11.47
CA TYR A 84 8.19 6.33 -12.82
C TYR A 84 7.05 7.34 -13.00
N PHE A 85 5.86 7.03 -12.51
CA PHE A 85 4.75 7.96 -12.54
C PHE A 85 5.05 9.22 -11.71
N LEU A 86 5.65 9.08 -10.52
CA LEU A 86 6.05 10.21 -9.68
C LEU A 86 7.10 11.09 -10.35
N SER A 87 8.13 10.49 -10.97
CA SER A 87 9.22 11.22 -11.59
C SER A 87 8.75 12.18 -12.69
N LEU A 88 7.68 11.81 -13.41
CA LEU A 88 7.05 12.71 -14.40
C LEU A 88 6.50 13.98 -13.74
N PHE A 89 5.82 13.85 -12.59
CA PHE A 89 5.28 14.99 -11.86
C PHE A 89 6.38 15.80 -11.19
N PHE A 90 7.38 15.15 -10.63
CA PHE A 90 8.55 15.80 -10.03
C PHE A 90 9.30 16.65 -11.07
N SER A 91 9.45 16.15 -12.29
CA SER A 91 10.10 16.90 -13.39
C SER A 91 9.32 18.15 -13.83
N ILE A 92 7.99 18.15 -13.70
CA ILE A 92 7.13 19.28 -14.09
C ILE A 92 7.05 20.34 -12.98
N THR A 93 7.28 19.97 -11.73
CA THR A 93 7.16 20.83 -10.56
C THR A 93 8.51 20.95 -9.83
N PRO A 94 9.52 21.62 -10.41
CA PRO A 94 10.84 21.69 -9.81
C PRO A 94 10.81 22.45 -8.47
N SER A 95 11.47 21.91 -7.45
CA SER A 95 11.67 22.53 -6.15
C SER A 95 13.11 22.26 -5.66
N ASN A 96 13.64 23.16 -4.84
CA ASN A 96 14.92 22.98 -4.16
C ASN A 96 14.74 22.36 -2.76
N ASN A 97 13.50 22.01 -2.37
CA ASN A 97 13.18 21.42 -1.08
C ASN A 97 12.61 20.02 -1.27
N PHE A 98 13.21 19.02 -0.64
CA PHE A 98 12.74 17.63 -0.70
C PHE A 98 11.34 17.45 -0.09
N MET A 99 10.97 18.27 0.91
CA MET A 99 9.65 18.21 1.53
C MET A 99 8.52 18.56 0.55
N ASP A 100 8.77 19.46 -0.42
CA ASP A 100 7.78 19.81 -1.44
C ASP A 100 7.46 18.61 -2.35
N TYR A 101 8.48 17.83 -2.70
CA TYR A 101 8.28 16.60 -3.48
C TYR A 101 7.59 15.51 -2.66
N MET A 102 7.90 15.38 -1.36
CA MET A 102 7.19 14.46 -0.47
C MET A 102 5.72 14.85 -0.29
N ALA A 103 5.44 16.16 -0.15
CA ALA A 103 4.08 16.68 -0.12
C ALA A 103 3.35 16.39 -1.43
N LEU A 104 3.99 16.65 -2.59
CA LEU A 104 3.43 16.35 -3.92
C LEU A 104 3.09 14.86 -4.07
N GLN A 105 3.97 13.96 -3.62
CA GLN A 105 3.73 12.53 -3.63
C GLN A 105 2.45 12.15 -2.85
N ARG A 106 2.23 12.74 -1.67
CA ARG A 106 1.00 12.54 -0.87
C ARG A 106 -0.23 13.14 -1.57
N PHE A 107 -0.14 14.34 -2.12
CA PHE A 107 -1.25 14.95 -2.86
C PHE A 107 -1.64 14.14 -4.10
N LEU A 108 -0.67 13.56 -4.80
CA LEU A 108 -0.94 12.69 -5.94
C LEU A 108 -1.70 11.43 -5.54
N THR A 109 -1.29 10.76 -4.46
CA THR A 109 -2.01 9.56 -3.98
C THR A 109 -3.42 9.88 -3.49
N ILE A 110 -3.63 11.03 -2.83
CA ILE A 110 -4.95 11.52 -2.43
C ILE A 110 -5.80 11.78 -3.68
N GLY A 111 -5.27 12.54 -4.64
CA GLY A 111 -5.98 12.87 -5.89
C GLY A 111 -6.39 11.62 -6.66
N ILE A 112 -5.48 10.65 -6.83
CA ILE A 112 -5.74 9.38 -7.50
C ILE A 112 -6.82 8.58 -6.74
N SER A 113 -6.72 8.49 -5.41
CA SER A 113 -7.71 7.80 -4.59
C SER A 113 -9.11 8.41 -4.74
N VAL A 114 -9.21 9.74 -4.75
CA VAL A 114 -10.48 10.45 -4.94
C VAL A 114 -11.01 10.23 -6.36
N LEU A 115 -10.18 10.36 -7.38
CA LEU A 115 -10.57 10.16 -8.78
C LEU A 115 -11.02 8.72 -9.07
N THR A 116 -10.61 7.74 -8.25
CA THR A 116 -11.01 6.34 -8.38
C THR A 116 -12.53 6.13 -8.23
N ILE A 117 -13.27 7.09 -7.65
CA ILE A 117 -14.75 7.05 -7.62
C ILE A 117 -15.37 6.95 -9.02
N ILE A 118 -14.70 7.51 -10.04
CA ILE A 118 -15.17 7.50 -11.42
C ILE A 118 -15.16 6.07 -12.01
N PRO A 119 -14.02 5.36 -12.05
CA PRO A 119 -14.01 3.98 -12.53
C PRO A 119 -14.83 3.03 -11.64
N ILE A 120 -14.92 3.26 -10.33
CA ILE A 120 -15.83 2.51 -9.44
C ILE A 120 -17.29 2.68 -9.90
N TYR A 121 -17.73 3.89 -10.20
CA TYR A 121 -19.06 4.15 -10.74
C TYR A 121 -19.31 3.38 -12.05
N PHE A 122 -18.37 3.48 -13.01
CA PHE A 122 -18.52 2.80 -14.31
C PHE A 122 -18.52 1.28 -14.18
N LEU A 123 -17.68 0.73 -13.31
CA LEU A 123 -17.65 -0.70 -13.02
C LEU A 123 -18.98 -1.14 -12.37
N SER A 124 -19.38 -0.50 -11.29
CA SER A 124 -20.55 -0.85 -10.50
C SER A 124 -21.85 -0.72 -11.29
N LYS A 125 -21.95 0.29 -12.15
CA LYS A 125 -23.12 0.52 -13.05
C LYS A 125 -23.46 -0.68 -13.92
N GLN A 126 -22.50 -1.51 -14.25
CA GLN A 126 -22.69 -2.71 -15.07
C GLN A 126 -23.43 -3.81 -14.31
N PHE A 127 -23.39 -3.78 -12.96
CA PHE A 127 -23.95 -4.81 -12.09
C PHE A 127 -25.19 -4.35 -11.31
N VAL A 128 -25.20 -3.11 -10.82
CA VAL A 128 -26.22 -2.67 -9.84
C VAL A 128 -27.15 -1.55 -10.34
N GLY A 129 -26.86 -0.91 -11.47
CA GLY A 129 -27.61 0.23 -12.00
C GLY A 129 -27.05 1.59 -11.57
N LYS A 130 -27.55 2.68 -12.17
CA LYS A 130 -26.91 4.01 -12.10
C LYS A 130 -26.84 4.60 -10.68
N LYS A 131 -27.97 4.61 -9.95
CA LYS A 131 -28.05 5.24 -8.62
C LYS A 131 -27.31 4.42 -7.56
N PHE A 132 -27.39 3.11 -7.64
CA PHE A 132 -26.64 2.21 -6.78
C PHE A 132 -25.14 2.23 -7.10
N ALA A 133 -24.74 2.55 -8.34
CA ALA A 133 -23.34 2.73 -8.67
C ALA A 133 -22.73 3.99 -8.00
N VAL A 134 -23.49 5.07 -7.85
CA VAL A 134 -23.08 6.24 -7.05
C VAL A 134 -22.86 5.83 -5.58
N LEU A 135 -23.75 5.01 -5.05
CA LEU A 135 -23.63 4.47 -3.69
C LEU A 135 -22.34 3.63 -3.50
N SER A 136 -22.00 2.82 -4.51
CA SER A 136 -20.77 2.04 -4.53
C SER A 136 -19.53 2.95 -4.50
N SER A 137 -19.53 4.04 -5.29
CA SER A 137 -18.45 5.03 -5.28
C SER A 137 -18.31 5.72 -3.93
N ALA A 138 -19.43 6.02 -3.27
CA ALA A 138 -19.40 6.64 -1.96
C ALA A 138 -18.92 5.67 -0.84
N ILE A 139 -19.29 4.39 -0.90
CA ILE A 139 -18.74 3.38 0.01
C ILE A 139 -17.21 3.33 -0.13
N PHE A 140 -16.70 3.37 -1.37
CA PHE A 140 -15.26 3.32 -1.63
C PHE A 140 -14.52 4.52 -1.05
N ILE A 141 -15.00 5.76 -1.34
CA ILE A 141 -14.26 6.97 -0.96
C ILE A 141 -14.27 7.22 0.55
N PHE A 142 -15.33 6.80 1.23
CA PHE A 142 -15.47 6.90 2.69
C PHE A 142 -15.03 5.64 3.41
N GLU A 143 -14.46 4.65 2.71
CA GLU A 143 -13.85 3.50 3.37
C GLU A 143 -12.58 3.98 4.13
N PRO A 144 -12.54 3.81 5.45
CA PRO A 144 -11.52 4.46 6.27
C PRO A 144 -10.09 4.00 5.96
N ARG A 145 -9.89 2.72 5.64
CA ARG A 145 -8.55 2.18 5.32
C ARG A 145 -8.05 2.67 3.97
N ILE A 146 -8.95 2.83 2.98
CA ILE A 146 -8.61 3.42 1.67
C ILE A 146 -8.29 4.90 1.84
N ALA A 147 -9.04 5.61 2.71
CA ALA A 147 -8.75 7.00 3.01
C ALA A 147 -7.37 7.14 3.67
N GLN A 148 -7.10 6.38 4.73
CA GLN A 148 -5.80 6.38 5.43
C GLN A 148 -4.64 6.03 4.47
N ASN A 149 -4.79 4.95 3.69
CA ASN A 149 -3.76 4.51 2.74
C ASN A 149 -3.36 5.60 1.74
N SER A 150 -4.32 6.42 1.32
CA SER A 150 -4.05 7.51 0.37
C SER A 150 -3.21 8.66 0.94
N LEU A 151 -3.03 8.74 2.27
CA LEU A 151 -2.21 9.76 2.93
C LEU A 151 -0.71 9.43 2.92
N PHE A 152 -0.35 8.17 2.63
CA PHE A 152 1.02 7.71 2.78
C PHE A 152 1.93 7.89 1.55
N GLY A 153 1.40 8.30 0.40
CA GLY A 153 2.24 8.48 -0.81
C GLY A 153 2.73 7.17 -1.44
N ILE A 154 1.97 6.07 -1.31
CA ILE A 154 2.37 4.71 -1.71
C ILE A 154 1.65 4.19 -2.96
N THR A 155 1.98 3.00 -3.40
CA THR A 155 1.59 2.42 -4.71
C THR A 155 0.11 2.09 -4.85
N GLU A 156 -0.57 1.74 -3.74
CA GLU A 156 -1.90 1.15 -3.76
C GLU A 156 -2.97 2.04 -4.42
N PRO A 157 -3.04 3.37 -4.21
CA PRO A 157 -4.04 4.20 -4.87
C PRO A 157 -4.01 4.11 -6.39
N LEU A 158 -2.80 4.17 -7.00
CA LEU A 158 -2.65 4.07 -8.45
C LEU A 158 -2.96 2.66 -8.96
N TYR A 159 -2.54 1.64 -8.22
CA TYR A 159 -2.81 0.25 -8.55
C TYR A 159 -4.31 -0.07 -8.51
N ILE A 160 -5.03 0.33 -7.45
CA ILE A 160 -6.48 0.15 -7.32
C ILE A 160 -7.21 0.88 -8.46
N MET A 161 -6.81 2.11 -8.78
CA MET A 161 -7.40 2.85 -9.88
C MET A 161 -7.21 2.13 -11.21
N ALA A 162 -5.98 1.69 -11.53
CA ALA A 162 -5.66 1.01 -12.78
C ALA A 162 -6.43 -0.32 -12.91
N ILE A 163 -6.46 -1.16 -11.87
CA ILE A 163 -7.24 -2.40 -11.86
C ILE A 163 -8.73 -2.09 -12.04
N THR A 164 -9.27 -1.09 -11.35
CA THR A 164 -10.69 -0.75 -11.43
C THR A 164 -11.08 -0.28 -12.83
N ILE A 165 -10.24 0.54 -13.48
CA ILE A 165 -10.44 0.95 -14.88
C ILE A 165 -10.40 -0.28 -15.78
N SER A 166 -9.38 -1.11 -15.64
CA SER A 166 -9.25 -2.33 -16.44
C SER A 166 -10.47 -3.24 -16.28
N LEU A 167 -10.94 -3.48 -15.05
CA LEU A 167 -12.17 -4.23 -14.77
C LEU A 167 -13.42 -3.58 -15.41
N ALA A 168 -13.54 -2.26 -15.34
CA ALA A 168 -14.68 -1.58 -15.96
C ALA A 168 -14.68 -1.75 -17.49
N LEU A 169 -13.50 -1.80 -18.11
CA LEU A 169 -13.36 -1.88 -19.57
C LEU A 169 -13.48 -3.32 -20.09
N ILE A 170 -12.99 -4.35 -19.38
CA ILE A 170 -13.05 -5.75 -19.85
C ILE A 170 -14.48 -6.24 -20.05
N PHE A 171 -15.43 -5.72 -19.26
CA PHE A 171 -16.84 -6.03 -19.41
C PHE A 171 -17.54 -5.28 -20.55
N ASN A 172 -16.83 -4.44 -21.32
CA ASN A 172 -17.39 -3.79 -22.50
C ASN A 172 -17.57 -4.80 -23.65
N LYS A 173 -18.47 -4.47 -24.61
CA LYS A 173 -18.74 -5.32 -25.77
C LYS A 173 -17.80 -5.03 -26.95
N LYS A 174 -17.14 -3.89 -26.99
CA LYS A 174 -16.30 -3.43 -28.10
C LYS A 174 -14.86 -3.92 -27.88
N TYR A 175 -14.28 -4.58 -28.87
CA TYR A 175 -12.95 -5.18 -28.78
C TYR A 175 -11.85 -4.14 -28.47
N TYR A 176 -11.86 -2.96 -29.11
CA TYR A 176 -10.87 -1.93 -28.85
C TYR A 176 -10.88 -1.46 -27.38
N VAL A 177 -12.06 -1.44 -26.73
CA VAL A 177 -12.17 -1.12 -25.30
C VAL A 177 -11.58 -2.23 -24.43
N GLN A 178 -11.74 -3.49 -24.85
CA GLN A 178 -11.11 -4.62 -24.16
C GLN A 178 -9.58 -4.62 -24.35
N TYR A 179 -9.06 -4.19 -25.53
CA TYR A 179 -7.62 -3.99 -25.73
C TYR A 179 -7.04 -2.96 -24.78
N ILE A 180 -7.71 -1.81 -24.63
CA ILE A 180 -7.32 -0.79 -23.63
C ILE A 180 -7.35 -1.38 -22.21
N SER A 181 -8.31 -2.27 -21.91
CA SER A 181 -8.37 -2.97 -20.62
C SER A 181 -7.08 -3.77 -20.36
N PHE A 182 -6.58 -4.53 -21.34
CA PHE A 182 -5.34 -5.28 -21.19
C PHE A 182 -4.11 -4.37 -21.11
N ALA A 183 -4.08 -3.26 -21.86
CA ALA A 183 -3.01 -2.28 -21.75
C ALA A 183 -2.91 -1.67 -20.35
N ILE A 184 -4.06 -1.29 -19.77
CA ILE A 184 -4.12 -0.74 -18.40
C ILE A 184 -3.78 -1.81 -17.35
N LEU A 185 -4.20 -3.07 -17.55
CA LEU A 185 -3.80 -4.16 -16.68
C LEU A 185 -2.28 -4.39 -16.72
N SER A 186 -1.67 -4.33 -17.91
CA SER A 186 -0.21 -4.44 -18.06
C SER A 186 0.51 -3.29 -17.34
N PHE A 187 -0.01 -2.06 -17.42
CA PHE A 187 0.50 -0.96 -16.62
C PHE A 187 0.32 -1.20 -15.11
N ALA A 188 -0.81 -1.75 -14.66
CA ALA A 188 -1.02 -2.13 -13.27
C ALA A 188 0.00 -3.17 -12.78
N ILE A 189 0.41 -4.11 -13.64
CA ILE A 189 1.46 -5.10 -13.34
C ILE A 189 2.82 -4.42 -13.10
N LEU A 190 3.14 -3.35 -13.83
CA LEU A 190 4.36 -2.57 -13.58
C LEU A 190 4.32 -1.85 -12.23
N ILE A 191 3.14 -1.46 -11.75
CA ILE A 191 2.98 -0.85 -10.43
C ILE A 191 3.09 -1.91 -9.34
N ARG A 192 2.43 -3.07 -9.53
CA ARG A 192 2.48 -4.22 -8.59
C ARG A 192 2.37 -5.53 -9.35
N SER A 193 3.38 -6.39 -9.18
CA SER A 193 3.48 -7.68 -9.90
C SER A 193 2.32 -8.64 -9.59
N GLU A 194 1.61 -8.45 -8.47
CA GLU A 194 0.42 -9.25 -8.12
C GLU A 194 -0.67 -9.17 -9.21
N GLY A 195 -0.66 -8.11 -10.03
CA GLY A 195 -1.53 -7.98 -11.20
C GLY A 195 -1.38 -9.08 -12.25
N LEU A 196 -0.22 -9.78 -12.31
CA LEU A 196 0.00 -10.93 -13.19
C LEU A 196 -1.06 -12.03 -12.99
N PHE A 197 -1.49 -12.25 -11.76
CA PHE A 197 -2.49 -13.27 -11.44
C PHE A 197 -3.89 -12.95 -11.97
N LEU A 198 -4.13 -11.70 -12.37
CA LEU A 198 -5.38 -11.30 -13.01
C LEU A 198 -5.42 -11.60 -14.51
N LEU A 199 -4.27 -11.69 -15.18
CA LEU A 199 -4.21 -11.94 -16.63
C LEU A 199 -4.97 -13.18 -17.07
N PRO A 200 -4.80 -14.38 -16.47
CA PRO A 200 -5.53 -15.58 -16.87
C PRO A 200 -7.05 -15.39 -16.83
N ILE A 201 -7.56 -14.74 -15.79
CA ILE A 201 -9.00 -14.49 -15.63
C ILE A 201 -9.51 -13.48 -16.65
N PHE A 202 -8.73 -12.45 -16.96
CA PHE A 202 -9.07 -11.51 -18.03
C PHE A 202 -9.14 -12.20 -19.40
N PHE A 203 -8.21 -13.11 -19.71
CA PHE A 203 -8.29 -13.94 -20.92
C PHE A 203 -9.54 -14.82 -20.92
N VAL A 204 -9.86 -15.47 -19.81
CA VAL A 204 -11.09 -16.28 -19.68
C VAL A 204 -12.34 -15.43 -19.93
N ILE A 205 -12.43 -14.25 -19.33
CA ILE A 205 -13.56 -13.33 -19.53
C ILE A 205 -13.64 -12.91 -21.01
N PHE A 206 -12.50 -12.54 -21.62
CA PHE A 206 -12.44 -12.16 -23.03
C PHE A 206 -12.91 -13.31 -23.94
N ILE A 207 -12.39 -14.52 -23.76
CA ILE A 207 -12.76 -15.71 -24.56
C ILE A 207 -14.25 -16.04 -24.40
N LEU A 208 -14.78 -16.05 -23.17
CA LEU A 208 -16.19 -16.33 -22.92
C LEU A 208 -17.13 -15.31 -23.60
N ARG A 209 -16.71 -14.06 -23.70
CA ARG A 209 -17.48 -13.01 -24.36
C ARG A 209 -17.36 -13.06 -25.89
N SER A 210 -16.20 -13.46 -26.39
CA SER A 210 -15.84 -13.45 -27.81
C SER A 210 -16.00 -14.80 -28.50
N ARG A 211 -16.44 -15.86 -27.78
CA ARG A 211 -16.50 -17.27 -28.28
C ARG A 211 -17.26 -17.47 -29.59
N LYS A 212 -18.16 -16.57 -29.95
CA LYS A 212 -18.91 -16.63 -31.21
C LYS A 212 -18.21 -15.92 -32.38
N ASN A 213 -17.09 -15.23 -32.11
CA ASN A 213 -16.35 -14.51 -33.15
C ASN A 213 -15.31 -15.45 -33.81
N ARG A 214 -15.43 -15.63 -35.13
CA ARG A 214 -14.47 -16.44 -35.91
C ARG A 214 -13.03 -15.87 -35.88
N LYS A 215 -12.89 -14.57 -35.60
CA LYS A 215 -11.58 -13.87 -35.54
C LYS A 215 -11.00 -13.84 -34.12
N ILE A 216 -11.43 -14.70 -33.21
CA ILE A 216 -11.00 -14.67 -31.81
C ILE A 216 -9.47 -14.78 -31.66
N PHE A 217 -8.82 -15.65 -32.44
CA PHE A 217 -7.37 -15.81 -32.42
C PHE A 217 -6.62 -14.54 -32.85
N PHE A 218 -7.15 -13.81 -33.84
CA PHE A 218 -6.59 -12.52 -34.24
C PHE A 218 -6.69 -11.49 -33.10
N HIS A 219 -7.79 -11.43 -32.39
CA HIS A 219 -7.95 -10.55 -31.24
C HIS A 219 -7.04 -10.95 -30.06
N LEU A 220 -6.86 -12.25 -29.82
CA LEU A 220 -5.90 -12.75 -28.81
C LEU A 220 -4.46 -12.39 -29.17
N PHE A 221 -4.11 -12.48 -30.44
CA PHE A 221 -2.79 -12.07 -30.93
C PHE A 221 -2.52 -10.57 -30.70
N ILE A 222 -3.50 -9.70 -31.00
CA ILE A 222 -3.40 -8.27 -30.70
C ILE A 222 -3.21 -8.04 -29.20
N ILE A 223 -3.98 -8.73 -28.35
CA ILE A 223 -3.86 -8.59 -26.89
C ILE A 223 -2.46 -9.01 -26.43
N LEU A 224 -1.93 -10.11 -26.97
CA LEU A 224 -0.59 -10.57 -26.64
C LEU A 224 0.46 -9.54 -27.03
N ILE A 225 0.37 -8.94 -28.23
CA ILE A 225 1.27 -7.85 -28.66
C ILE A 225 1.19 -6.68 -27.68
N ILE A 226 -0.01 -6.27 -27.26
CA ILE A 226 -0.19 -5.15 -26.31
C ILE A 226 0.50 -5.46 -24.98
N ILE A 227 0.26 -6.64 -24.42
CA ILE A 227 0.87 -7.04 -23.14
C ILE A 227 2.39 -7.06 -23.28
N THR A 228 2.91 -7.73 -24.32
CA THR A 228 4.35 -7.86 -24.54
C THR A 228 5.01 -6.51 -24.79
N SER A 229 4.38 -5.61 -25.57
CA SER A 229 4.94 -4.27 -25.84
C SER A 229 5.06 -3.39 -24.61
N ILE A 230 4.27 -3.64 -23.56
CA ILE A 230 4.32 -2.88 -22.30
C ILE A 230 5.25 -3.56 -21.29
N LEU A 231 5.15 -4.89 -21.14
CA LEU A 231 5.87 -5.59 -20.08
C LEU A 231 7.31 -5.95 -20.47
N LEU A 232 7.54 -6.31 -21.73
CA LEU A 232 8.86 -6.81 -22.18
C LEU A 232 9.97 -5.73 -22.08
N PRO A 233 9.78 -4.48 -22.52
CA PRO A 233 10.81 -3.45 -22.36
C PRO A 233 11.18 -3.21 -20.89
N ALA A 234 10.18 -3.14 -20.01
CA ALA A 234 10.41 -2.97 -18.58
C ALA A 234 11.16 -4.18 -17.97
N SER A 235 10.81 -5.40 -18.41
CA SER A 235 11.50 -6.63 -17.99
C SER A 235 12.97 -6.66 -18.44
N ILE A 236 13.27 -6.26 -19.67
CA ILE A 236 14.64 -6.21 -20.21
C ILE A 236 15.46 -5.19 -19.41
N ILE A 237 14.97 -3.96 -19.27
CA ILE A 237 15.68 -2.90 -18.54
C ILE A 237 15.96 -3.35 -17.09
N ARG A 238 14.99 -3.96 -16.43
CA ARG A 238 15.17 -4.46 -15.06
C ARG A 238 16.18 -5.60 -14.99
N SER A 239 16.14 -6.54 -15.94
CA SER A 239 17.09 -7.66 -15.93
C SER A 239 18.54 -7.23 -16.18
N GLU A 240 18.76 -6.18 -16.96
CA GLU A 240 20.09 -5.58 -17.16
C GLU A 240 20.65 -4.93 -15.89
N HIS A 241 19.80 -4.29 -15.09
CA HIS A 241 20.22 -3.57 -13.87
C HIS A 241 20.14 -4.40 -12.59
N LEU A 242 19.16 -5.31 -12.47
CA LEU A 242 18.88 -6.08 -11.26
C LEU A 242 19.30 -7.55 -11.34
N GLY A 243 19.71 -8.02 -12.53
CA GLY A 243 19.91 -9.45 -12.77
C GLY A 243 18.62 -10.28 -12.74
N ASN A 244 17.42 -9.64 -12.67
CA ASN A 244 16.11 -10.30 -12.68
C ASN A 244 15.04 -9.39 -13.31
N ASP A 245 13.94 -9.98 -13.78
CA ASP A 245 12.88 -9.28 -14.50
C ASP A 245 11.94 -8.43 -13.61
N GLY A 246 12.11 -8.47 -12.29
CA GLY A 246 11.29 -7.77 -11.32
C GLY A 246 9.85 -8.29 -11.18
N MET A 247 9.29 -8.94 -12.20
CA MET A 247 7.90 -9.41 -12.22
C MET A 247 7.76 -10.83 -11.68
N THR A 248 8.58 -11.75 -12.20
CA THR A 248 8.59 -13.16 -11.75
C THR A 248 9.55 -13.37 -10.57
N ALA A 249 10.51 -12.47 -10.37
CA ALA A 249 11.48 -12.56 -9.30
C ALA A 249 10.87 -12.66 -7.89
N ARG A 250 9.72 -11.99 -7.65
CA ARG A 250 8.99 -12.15 -6.38
C ARG A 250 8.40 -13.55 -6.21
N ILE A 251 7.99 -14.18 -7.31
CA ILE A 251 7.44 -15.54 -7.28
C ILE A 251 8.58 -16.52 -7.02
N SER A 252 9.70 -16.39 -7.76
CA SER A 252 10.87 -17.27 -7.59
C SER A 252 11.48 -17.09 -6.20
N SER A 253 11.71 -15.86 -5.73
CA SER A 253 12.19 -15.58 -4.36
C SER A 253 11.26 -16.15 -3.30
N GLY A 254 9.93 -16.10 -3.53
CA GLY A 254 8.95 -16.71 -2.64
C GLY A 254 9.09 -18.23 -2.57
N ILE A 255 9.24 -18.88 -3.70
CA ILE A 255 9.44 -20.33 -3.80
C ILE A 255 10.76 -20.72 -3.13
N ASP A 256 11.85 -20.01 -3.41
CA ASP A 256 13.16 -20.24 -2.82
C ASP A 256 13.16 -20.05 -1.31
N HIS A 257 12.47 -19.01 -0.82
CA HIS A 257 12.35 -18.77 0.62
C HIS A 257 11.54 -19.88 1.31
N ILE A 258 10.43 -20.33 0.73
CA ILE A 258 9.66 -21.47 1.26
C ILE A 258 10.55 -22.74 1.28
N SER A 259 11.28 -22.99 0.19
CA SER A 259 12.16 -24.16 0.07
C SER A 259 13.28 -24.15 1.13
N LYS A 260 13.93 -23.00 1.32
CA LYS A 260 14.99 -22.83 2.34
C LYS A 260 14.46 -22.94 3.76
N THR A 261 13.32 -22.30 4.07
CA THR A 261 12.72 -22.31 5.41
C THR A 261 12.18 -23.68 5.80
N SER A 262 11.82 -24.52 4.81
CA SER A 262 11.26 -25.85 5.05
C SER A 262 12.31 -26.96 4.97
N ASP A 263 13.56 -26.67 4.67
CA ASP A 263 14.62 -27.68 4.39
C ASP A 263 14.15 -28.78 3.42
N GLY A 264 13.23 -28.43 2.52
CA GLY A 264 12.59 -29.36 1.60
C GLY A 264 11.56 -30.32 2.23
N ASN A 265 11.21 -30.15 3.52
CA ASN A 265 10.23 -30.98 4.21
C ASN A 265 8.80 -30.63 3.78
N GLN A 266 8.12 -31.58 3.13
CA GLN A 266 6.76 -31.38 2.63
C GLN A 266 5.76 -30.98 3.71
N ASN A 267 5.88 -31.48 4.94
CA ASN A 267 5.00 -31.14 6.04
C ASN A 267 5.16 -29.68 6.47
N GLN A 268 6.39 -29.15 6.43
CA GLN A 268 6.66 -27.74 6.73
C GLN A 268 6.14 -26.83 5.61
N ILE A 269 6.33 -27.19 4.34
CA ILE A 269 5.75 -26.46 3.19
C ILE A 269 4.23 -26.37 3.34
N PHE A 270 3.59 -27.50 3.62
CA PHE A 270 2.14 -27.55 3.82
C PHE A 270 1.69 -26.66 4.98
N SER A 271 2.41 -26.69 6.10
CA SER A 271 2.14 -25.82 7.26
C SER A 271 2.26 -24.33 6.91
N ILE A 272 3.31 -23.93 6.18
CA ILE A 272 3.51 -22.54 5.71
C ILE A 272 2.32 -22.09 4.86
N VAL A 273 1.92 -22.90 3.88
CA VAL A 273 0.78 -22.56 2.99
C VAL A 273 -0.53 -22.45 3.77
N ILE A 274 -0.80 -23.40 4.69
CA ILE A 274 -2.01 -23.37 5.54
C ILE A 274 -2.02 -22.12 6.41
N ASN A 275 -0.91 -21.77 7.05
CA ASN A 275 -0.78 -20.56 7.86
C ASN A 275 -1.02 -19.31 7.01
N GLY A 276 -0.48 -19.27 5.79
CA GLY A 276 -0.74 -18.20 4.83
C GLY A 276 -2.23 -18.05 4.50
N ILE A 277 -2.93 -19.15 4.23
CA ILE A 277 -4.38 -19.15 3.97
C ILE A 277 -5.17 -18.67 5.21
N ILE A 278 -4.84 -19.17 6.40
CA ILE A 278 -5.51 -18.77 7.64
C ILE A 278 -5.33 -17.27 7.89
N ASN A 279 -4.10 -16.77 7.77
CA ASN A 279 -3.81 -15.36 7.97
C ASN A 279 -4.49 -14.50 6.88
N MET A 280 -4.43 -14.91 5.61
CA MET A 280 -5.16 -14.24 4.53
C MET A 280 -6.65 -14.10 4.85
N LEU A 281 -7.30 -15.17 5.33
CA LEU A 281 -8.73 -15.13 5.73
C LEU A 281 -8.97 -14.20 6.92
N LYS A 282 -8.08 -14.19 7.91
CA LYS A 282 -8.13 -13.25 9.05
C LYS A 282 -8.05 -11.80 8.57
N PHE A 283 -7.07 -11.49 7.71
CA PHE A 283 -6.89 -10.14 7.17
C PHE A 283 -7.99 -9.75 6.19
N LEU A 284 -8.55 -10.70 5.43
CA LEU A 284 -9.73 -10.50 4.60
C LEU A 284 -10.94 -10.05 5.45
N ALA A 285 -11.18 -10.70 6.59
CA ALA A 285 -12.22 -10.28 7.52
C ALA A 285 -11.88 -8.95 8.20
N TRP A 286 -10.67 -8.78 8.68
CA TRP A 286 -10.19 -7.57 9.33
C TRP A 286 -10.26 -6.34 8.43
N SER A 287 -9.93 -6.48 7.16
CA SER A 287 -10.00 -5.39 6.17
C SER A 287 -11.42 -4.86 5.95
N GLN A 288 -12.45 -5.63 6.32
CA GLN A 288 -13.86 -5.26 6.12
C GLN A 288 -14.49 -4.57 7.35
N ILE A 289 -13.79 -4.48 8.47
CA ILE A 289 -14.25 -3.72 9.64
C ILE A 289 -14.09 -2.20 9.35
N PRO A 290 -15.07 -1.35 9.72
CA PRO A 290 -16.17 -1.66 10.65
C PRO A 290 -17.47 -2.14 10.02
N TYR A 291 -17.82 -1.76 8.79
CA TYR A 291 -19.18 -1.98 8.25
C TYR A 291 -19.25 -2.95 7.08
N LEU A 292 -18.18 -3.10 6.31
CA LEU A 292 -18.16 -4.00 5.15
C LEU A 292 -18.30 -5.47 5.57
N ILE A 293 -17.85 -5.83 6.77
CA ILE A 293 -17.91 -7.19 7.30
C ILE A 293 -19.35 -7.73 7.40
N PHE A 294 -20.35 -6.86 7.51
CA PHE A 294 -21.76 -7.23 7.49
C PHE A 294 -22.33 -7.19 6.07
N LEU A 295 -21.90 -6.24 5.26
CA LEU A 295 -22.50 -6.00 3.95
C LEU A 295 -21.92 -6.93 2.87
N VAL A 296 -20.62 -7.19 2.87
CA VAL A 296 -19.95 -7.98 1.82
C VAL A 296 -20.39 -9.45 1.82
N PRO A 297 -20.41 -10.20 2.96
CA PRO A 297 -20.82 -11.59 2.93
C PRO A 297 -22.28 -11.78 2.47
N ILE A 298 -23.19 -10.94 2.96
CA ILE A 298 -24.60 -10.99 2.56
C ILE A 298 -24.71 -10.67 1.06
N GLY A 299 -24.01 -9.65 0.60
CA GLY A 299 -23.97 -9.27 -0.81
C GLY A 299 -23.40 -10.35 -1.71
N LEU A 300 -22.34 -11.02 -1.28
CA LEU A 300 -21.75 -12.15 -1.99
C LEU A 300 -22.76 -13.30 -2.16
N ILE A 301 -23.45 -13.69 -1.08
CA ILE A 301 -24.48 -14.73 -1.14
C ILE A 301 -25.60 -14.34 -2.11
N LEU A 302 -26.07 -13.09 -2.05
CA LEU A 302 -27.11 -12.60 -2.94
C LEU A 302 -26.63 -12.53 -4.40
N PHE A 303 -25.38 -12.17 -4.61
CA PHE A 303 -24.74 -12.09 -5.92
C PHE A 303 -24.57 -13.49 -6.53
N ILE A 304 -24.14 -14.49 -5.77
CA ILE A 304 -24.06 -15.88 -6.20
C ILE A 304 -25.45 -16.42 -6.59
N LYS A 305 -26.48 -16.13 -5.79
CA LYS A 305 -27.84 -16.61 -6.03
C LYS A 305 -28.53 -15.93 -7.21
N LYS A 306 -28.34 -14.62 -7.40
CA LYS A 306 -29.10 -13.78 -8.34
C LYS A 306 -28.27 -13.32 -9.54
N GLY A 307 -26.93 -13.37 -9.48
CA GLY A 307 -26.04 -12.93 -10.54
C GLY A 307 -26.08 -13.87 -11.75
N ASN A 308 -25.95 -13.29 -12.92
CA ASN A 308 -25.84 -14.05 -14.18
C ASN A 308 -24.41 -14.63 -14.33
N LYS A 309 -24.21 -15.50 -15.34
CA LYS A 309 -22.95 -16.21 -15.55
C LYS A 309 -21.75 -15.27 -15.75
N TYR A 310 -21.94 -14.11 -16.38
CA TYR A 310 -20.87 -13.13 -16.60
C TYR A 310 -20.60 -12.29 -15.34
N GLU A 311 -21.65 -11.97 -14.58
CA GLU A 311 -21.48 -11.26 -13.32
C GLU A 311 -20.64 -12.08 -12.35
N LYS A 312 -20.86 -13.39 -12.28
CA LYS A 312 -20.10 -14.30 -11.41
C LYS A 312 -18.59 -14.33 -11.69
N SER A 313 -18.13 -13.86 -12.87
CA SER A 313 -16.69 -13.73 -13.13
C SER A 313 -15.97 -12.75 -12.20
N LEU A 314 -16.69 -11.81 -11.56
CA LEU A 314 -16.09 -10.97 -10.49
C LEU A 314 -15.60 -11.80 -9.28
N ILE A 315 -16.26 -12.91 -8.99
CA ILE A 315 -15.84 -13.81 -7.90
C ILE A 315 -14.52 -14.49 -8.27
N LEU A 316 -14.38 -14.92 -9.54
CA LEU A 316 -13.14 -15.50 -10.04
C LEU A 316 -11.99 -14.49 -10.00
N ILE A 317 -12.28 -13.22 -10.33
CA ILE A 317 -11.30 -12.13 -10.22
C ILE A 317 -10.88 -11.95 -8.76
N ALA A 318 -11.82 -11.94 -7.81
CA ALA A 318 -11.51 -11.82 -6.40
C ALA A 318 -10.64 -12.98 -5.89
N ILE A 319 -10.97 -14.20 -6.27
CA ILE A 319 -10.18 -15.40 -5.91
C ILE A 319 -8.77 -15.28 -6.51
N SER A 320 -8.65 -14.92 -7.80
CA SER A 320 -7.36 -14.76 -8.47
C SER A 320 -6.47 -13.69 -7.83
N ALA A 321 -7.07 -12.59 -7.37
CA ALA A 321 -6.36 -11.54 -6.65
C ALA A 321 -5.88 -11.96 -5.25
N LEU A 322 -6.52 -12.95 -4.62
CA LEU A 322 -6.12 -13.47 -3.31
C LEU A 322 -4.97 -14.49 -3.39
N ILE A 323 -4.82 -15.20 -4.52
CA ILE A 323 -3.79 -16.25 -4.65
C ILE A 323 -2.38 -15.72 -4.33
N PRO A 324 -1.90 -14.60 -4.91
CA PRO A 324 -0.55 -14.12 -4.65
C PRO A 324 -0.33 -13.65 -3.21
N THR A 325 -1.39 -13.41 -2.44
CA THR A 325 -1.29 -12.93 -1.07
C THR A 325 -1.05 -14.06 -0.06
N ILE A 326 -1.25 -15.33 -0.45
CA ILE A 326 -1.07 -16.48 0.44
C ILE A 326 0.38 -16.54 0.94
N TYR A 327 1.35 -16.39 0.02
CA TYR A 327 2.77 -16.43 0.38
C TYR A 327 3.17 -15.32 1.38
N PRO A 328 2.96 -14.03 1.11
CA PRO A 328 3.34 -13.00 2.08
C PRO A 328 2.61 -13.14 3.41
N TYR A 329 1.36 -13.60 3.45
CA TYR A 329 0.64 -13.87 4.70
C TYR A 329 1.18 -15.05 5.52
N SER A 330 2.08 -15.85 4.96
CA SER A 330 2.78 -16.90 5.72
C SER A 330 3.84 -16.32 6.66
N PHE A 331 4.38 -15.13 6.35
CA PHE A 331 5.52 -14.55 7.05
C PHE A 331 5.27 -13.14 7.61
N ALA A 332 4.31 -12.40 7.05
CA ALA A 332 4.05 -11.03 7.44
C ALA A 332 2.55 -10.72 7.53
N SER A 333 2.22 -9.61 8.18
CA SER A 333 0.86 -9.18 8.47
C SER A 333 0.61 -7.78 7.94
N ASP A 334 0.11 -7.66 6.69
CA ASP A 334 -0.21 -6.39 6.09
C ASP A 334 -1.59 -6.41 5.41
N VAL A 335 -2.49 -5.55 5.87
CA VAL A 335 -3.84 -5.44 5.34
C VAL A 335 -3.88 -4.88 3.91
N ARG A 336 -2.83 -4.18 3.47
CA ARG A 336 -2.75 -3.50 2.16
C ARG A 336 -2.87 -4.49 0.99
N TRP A 337 -2.46 -5.74 1.16
CA TRP A 337 -2.58 -6.77 0.11
C TRP A 337 -4.02 -7.11 -0.27
N ILE A 338 -5.01 -6.79 0.59
CA ILE A 338 -6.45 -6.99 0.34
C ILE A 338 -7.07 -5.78 -0.39
N PHE A 339 -6.44 -4.61 -0.38
CA PHE A 339 -7.02 -3.37 -0.90
C PHE A 339 -7.45 -3.43 -2.38
N PRO A 340 -6.80 -4.17 -3.29
CA PRO A 340 -7.26 -4.32 -4.66
C PRO A 340 -8.67 -4.93 -4.79
N LEU A 341 -9.20 -5.55 -3.74
CA LEU A 341 -10.54 -6.13 -3.71
C LEU A 341 -11.65 -5.13 -3.34
N TYR A 342 -11.30 -3.95 -2.82
CA TYR A 342 -12.33 -2.98 -2.40
C TYR A 342 -13.33 -2.57 -3.49
N PRO A 343 -12.97 -2.44 -4.78
CA PRO A 343 -13.94 -2.23 -5.85
C PRO A 343 -15.03 -3.31 -5.90
N ILE A 344 -14.64 -4.57 -5.64
CA ILE A 344 -15.57 -5.71 -5.62
C ILE A 344 -16.39 -5.69 -4.33
N PHE A 345 -15.77 -5.39 -3.18
CA PHE A 345 -16.48 -5.26 -1.89
C PHE A 345 -17.55 -4.18 -1.94
N CYS A 346 -17.28 -3.05 -2.58
CA CYS A 346 -18.26 -1.98 -2.78
C CYS A 346 -19.48 -2.46 -3.60
N ILE A 347 -19.26 -3.23 -4.66
CA ILE A 347 -20.33 -3.81 -5.47
C ILE A 347 -21.15 -4.80 -4.61
N MET A 348 -20.50 -5.69 -3.88
CA MET A 348 -21.19 -6.68 -3.03
C MET A 348 -21.98 -5.98 -1.92
N SER A 349 -21.42 -4.96 -1.28
CA SER A 349 -22.10 -4.16 -0.25
C SER A 349 -23.38 -3.52 -0.78
N VAL A 350 -23.34 -2.99 -1.98
CA VAL A 350 -24.52 -2.39 -2.62
C VAL A 350 -25.59 -3.44 -2.94
N TYR A 351 -25.23 -4.67 -3.26
CA TYR A 351 -26.19 -5.77 -3.39
C TYR A 351 -26.96 -6.02 -2.08
N SER A 352 -26.26 -6.03 -0.95
CA SER A 352 -26.87 -6.14 0.38
C SER A 352 -27.80 -4.97 0.67
N MET A 353 -27.29 -3.74 0.53
CA MET A 353 -28.06 -2.54 0.79
C MET A 353 -29.33 -2.49 -0.06
N ARG A 354 -29.23 -2.81 -1.35
CA ARG A 354 -30.37 -2.87 -2.23
C ARG A 354 -31.42 -3.86 -1.74
N TYR A 355 -31.01 -5.05 -1.28
CA TYR A 355 -31.94 -6.05 -0.75
C TYR A 355 -32.67 -5.56 0.49
N PHE A 356 -31.96 -4.92 1.43
CA PHE A 356 -32.57 -4.35 2.63
C PHE A 356 -33.49 -3.17 2.31
N LEU A 357 -33.05 -2.25 1.48
CA LEU A 357 -33.84 -1.06 1.11
C LEU A 357 -35.13 -1.42 0.39
N GLN A 358 -35.16 -2.54 -0.37
CA GLN A 358 -36.38 -3.02 -1.03
C GLN A 358 -37.47 -3.48 -0.05
N LYS A 359 -37.09 -3.85 1.18
CA LYS A 359 -38.01 -4.34 2.22
C LYS A 359 -38.48 -3.24 3.18
N THR A 360 -37.93 -2.02 3.06
CA THR A 360 -38.22 -0.92 3.99
C THR A 360 -39.26 0.04 3.44
N THR A 361 -40.02 0.65 4.35
CA THR A 361 -41.05 1.66 4.01
C THR A 361 -40.45 3.05 3.75
N LYS A 362 -39.28 3.36 4.38
CA LYS A 362 -38.60 4.67 4.31
C LYS A 362 -37.17 4.55 3.74
N PRO A 363 -37.00 4.09 2.47
CA PRO A 363 -35.66 3.78 1.94
C PRO A 363 -34.74 5.00 1.88
N LYS A 364 -35.25 6.23 1.65
CA LYS A 364 -34.44 7.45 1.64
C LYS A 364 -33.82 7.74 3.00
N CYS A 365 -34.62 7.70 4.06
CA CYS A 365 -34.15 7.95 5.42
C CYS A 365 -33.07 6.96 5.84
N ILE A 366 -33.30 5.67 5.56
CA ILE A 366 -32.32 4.60 5.87
C ILE A 366 -31.04 4.79 5.07
N THR A 367 -31.10 5.21 3.80
CA THR A 367 -29.91 5.49 3.00
C THR A 367 -29.10 6.64 3.61
N ILE A 368 -29.75 7.73 4.04
CA ILE A 368 -29.09 8.86 4.69
C ILE A 368 -28.39 8.39 5.98
N VAL A 369 -29.10 7.66 6.83
CA VAL A 369 -28.53 7.14 8.10
C VAL A 369 -27.31 6.27 7.83
N ILE A 370 -27.37 5.32 6.89
CA ILE A 370 -26.22 4.47 6.54
C ILE A 370 -25.04 5.32 6.06
N PHE A 371 -25.29 6.32 5.21
CA PHE A 371 -24.25 7.22 4.73
C PHE A 371 -23.59 8.03 5.86
N SER A 372 -24.41 8.61 6.73
CA SER A 372 -23.90 9.34 7.88
C SER A 372 -23.04 8.45 8.77
N LEU A 373 -23.48 7.20 9.01
CA LEU A 373 -22.69 6.24 9.80
C LEU A 373 -21.37 5.86 9.11
N ILE A 374 -21.35 5.71 7.79
CA ILE A 374 -20.14 5.43 7.03
C ILE A 374 -19.15 6.60 7.14
N ILE A 375 -19.61 7.84 6.95
CA ILE A 375 -18.75 9.04 7.05
C ILE A 375 -18.23 9.20 8.48
N ILE A 376 -19.10 9.09 9.48
CA ILE A 376 -18.71 9.20 10.89
C ILE A 376 -17.70 8.12 11.26
N SER A 377 -17.91 6.87 10.82
CA SER A 377 -16.97 5.79 11.09
C SER A 377 -15.62 6.01 10.39
N SER A 378 -15.61 6.65 9.21
CA SER A 378 -14.38 7.00 8.51
C SER A 378 -13.58 8.05 9.28
N ILE A 379 -14.23 9.13 9.72
CA ILE A 379 -13.60 10.20 10.49
C ILE A 379 -13.08 9.63 11.81
N PHE A 380 -13.91 8.89 12.55
CA PHE A 380 -13.52 8.28 13.82
C PHE A 380 -12.34 7.31 13.67
N TYR A 381 -12.32 6.51 12.60
CA TYR A 381 -11.20 5.61 12.34
C TYR A 381 -9.91 6.37 12.01
N LEU A 382 -10.00 7.41 11.18
CA LEU A 382 -8.84 8.23 10.82
C LEU A 382 -8.28 8.94 12.06
N ASP A 383 -9.14 9.50 12.90
CA ASP A 383 -8.76 10.13 14.17
C ASP A 383 -8.11 9.13 15.13
N TRP A 384 -8.71 7.94 15.29
CA TRP A 384 -8.14 6.89 16.14
C TRP A 384 -6.81 6.33 15.60
N LYS A 385 -6.63 6.33 14.29
CA LYS A 385 -5.41 5.88 13.59
C LYS A 385 -4.52 7.04 13.18
N ASP A 386 -4.88 8.24 13.58
CA ASP A 386 -4.03 9.38 13.31
C ASP A 386 -2.65 9.12 13.90
N ILE A 387 -1.66 9.43 13.10
CA ILE A 387 -0.28 9.36 13.51
C ILE A 387 -0.16 10.41 14.60
N ASP A 388 0.34 10.04 15.76
CA ASP A 388 0.73 11.03 16.78
C ASP A 388 1.79 11.94 16.17
N GLN A 389 1.32 13.03 15.58
CA GLN A 389 2.16 13.98 14.84
C GLN A 389 3.27 14.55 15.74
N SER A 390 2.96 14.76 17.00
CA SER A 390 3.93 15.28 17.96
C SER A 390 5.05 14.25 18.20
N ARG A 391 4.69 13.00 18.31
CA ARG A 391 5.65 11.89 18.47
C ARG A 391 6.50 11.70 17.21
N GLU A 392 5.90 11.65 16.02
CA GLU A 392 6.64 11.45 14.78
C GLU A 392 7.61 12.62 14.49
N LEU A 393 7.18 13.84 14.78
CA LEU A 393 8.06 15.02 14.68
C LEU A 393 9.21 14.96 15.70
N GLU A 394 8.92 14.51 16.91
CA GLU A 394 9.91 14.27 17.95
C GLU A 394 10.94 13.23 17.50
N LEU A 395 10.51 12.09 16.97
CA LEU A 395 11.40 11.04 16.44
C LEU A 395 12.28 11.55 15.29
N TYR A 396 11.72 12.39 14.42
CA TYR A 396 12.50 13.03 13.36
C TYR A 396 13.55 14.01 13.92
N ASN A 397 13.18 14.83 14.90
CA ASN A 397 14.10 15.75 15.56
C ASN A 397 15.23 15.01 16.31
N LEU A 398 14.90 13.88 16.96
CA LEU A 398 15.89 13.01 17.58
C LEU A 398 16.84 12.42 16.53
N ALA A 399 16.34 12.01 15.37
CA ALA A 399 17.21 11.53 14.28
C ALA A 399 18.16 12.63 13.76
N LEU A 400 17.70 13.89 13.71
CA LEU A 400 18.56 15.05 13.39
C LEU A 400 19.62 15.27 14.45
N GLU A 401 19.29 15.18 15.73
CA GLU A 401 20.22 15.31 16.85
C GLU A 401 21.30 14.23 16.82
N ILE A 402 20.91 12.96 16.62
CA ILE A 402 21.83 11.83 16.44
C ILE A 402 22.81 12.12 15.31
N SER A 403 22.29 12.60 14.16
CA SER A 403 23.12 12.87 12.98
C SER A 403 24.11 14.01 13.16
N SER A 404 23.88 14.90 14.11
CA SER A 404 24.79 16.00 14.42
C SER A 404 25.96 15.56 15.29
N LYS A 405 25.81 14.49 16.05
CA LYS A 405 26.78 14.02 17.06
C LYS A 405 27.64 12.85 16.59
N THR A 406 27.16 12.05 15.66
CA THR A 406 27.82 10.79 15.31
C THR A 406 27.79 10.49 13.81
N SER A 407 28.79 9.72 13.35
CA SER A 407 28.89 9.22 11.99
C SER A 407 28.51 7.74 11.87
N MET A 408 28.58 6.97 12.97
CA MET A 408 28.21 5.55 12.98
C MET A 408 27.58 5.15 14.32
N VAL A 409 26.43 4.50 14.27
CA VAL A 409 25.63 4.11 15.43
C VAL A 409 25.13 2.68 15.31
N ASN A 410 24.83 2.04 16.46
CA ASN A 410 23.99 0.85 16.48
C ASN A 410 22.53 1.23 16.18
N VAL A 411 21.84 0.37 15.45
CA VAL A 411 20.47 0.68 15.04
C VAL A 411 19.49 -0.41 15.47
N TYR A 412 18.60 -0.08 16.38
CA TYR A 412 17.49 -0.95 16.75
C TYR A 412 16.33 -0.16 17.41
N TYR A 413 15.88 0.96 16.79
CA TYR A 413 14.85 1.82 17.37
C TYR A 413 14.01 2.50 16.27
N PRO A 414 12.82 3.03 16.58
CA PRO A 414 11.90 3.59 15.58
C PRO A 414 12.48 4.74 14.75
N GLU A 415 13.38 5.53 15.33
CA GLU A 415 14.05 6.66 14.67
C GLU A 415 14.94 6.23 13.51
N SER A 416 15.35 4.96 13.47
CA SER A 416 16.18 4.42 12.39
C SER A 416 15.56 4.65 11.02
N SER A 417 14.24 4.67 10.93
CA SER A 417 13.53 4.97 9.70
C SER A 417 13.71 6.41 9.23
N TYR A 418 13.91 7.35 10.15
CA TYR A 418 14.18 8.76 9.86
C TYR A 418 15.65 9.04 9.60
N LEU A 419 16.58 8.25 10.13
CA LEU A 419 18.00 8.39 9.84
C LEU A 419 18.30 8.33 8.34
N ASN A 420 17.56 7.51 7.61
CA ASN A 420 17.66 7.44 6.15
C ASN A 420 17.26 8.76 5.45
N VAL A 421 16.41 9.57 6.08
CA VAL A 421 15.91 10.84 5.55
C VAL A 421 16.83 12.00 5.89
N VAL A 422 17.54 11.91 7.02
CA VAL A 422 18.39 12.98 7.55
C VAL A 422 19.49 13.38 6.57
N GLY A 423 20.01 12.45 5.77
CA GLY A 423 20.97 12.77 4.71
C GLY A 423 20.50 13.87 3.77
N LEU A 424 19.21 13.96 3.48
CA LEU A 424 18.62 15.01 2.62
C LEU A 424 18.74 16.41 3.23
N THR A 425 18.74 16.54 4.55
CA THR A 425 18.86 17.84 5.22
C THR A 425 20.27 18.44 5.11
N LYS A 426 21.28 17.60 4.81
CA LYS A 426 22.67 18.00 4.65
C LYS A 426 23.04 18.38 3.23
N VAL A 427 22.06 18.33 2.32
CA VAL A 427 22.22 18.63 0.90
C VAL A 427 22.03 20.13 0.65
N GLU A 428 23.01 20.79 0.04
CA GLU A 428 22.93 22.22 -0.26
C GLU A 428 21.99 22.54 -1.43
N LYS A 429 21.95 21.64 -2.42
CA LYS A 429 21.09 21.80 -3.61
C LYS A 429 20.34 20.51 -3.88
N PHE A 430 19.03 20.56 -3.80
CA PHE A 430 18.14 19.47 -4.14
C PHE A 430 17.41 19.80 -5.46
N PRO A 431 17.08 18.86 -6.36
CA PRO A 431 17.28 17.41 -6.24
C PRO A 431 18.69 16.94 -6.66
N ILE A 432 19.18 15.90 -5.97
CA ILE A 432 20.43 15.21 -6.31
C ILE A 432 20.19 13.68 -6.33
N PRO A 433 21.05 12.91 -7.04
CA PRO A 433 20.99 11.46 -7.00
C PRO A 433 21.15 10.89 -5.58
N THR A 434 20.52 9.76 -5.34
CA THR A 434 20.47 9.15 -3.99
C THR A 434 21.85 8.89 -3.39
N ASN A 435 22.82 8.43 -4.18
CA ASN A 435 24.17 8.13 -3.66
C ASN A 435 24.87 9.38 -3.11
N GLU A 436 24.64 10.56 -3.66
CA GLU A 436 25.29 11.77 -3.21
C GLU A 436 24.84 12.24 -1.82
N TYR A 437 23.63 11.92 -1.39
CA TYR A 437 23.20 12.23 -0.04
C TYR A 437 23.34 11.06 0.93
N LEU A 438 23.39 9.80 0.46
CA LEU A 438 23.68 8.65 1.31
C LEU A 438 25.05 8.75 1.94
N GLU A 439 26.07 9.26 1.21
CA GLU A 439 27.39 9.55 1.76
C GLU A 439 27.37 10.56 2.93
N LYS A 440 26.32 11.38 3.00
CA LYS A 440 26.11 12.38 4.07
C LYS A 440 25.24 11.83 5.22
N ASN A 441 24.78 10.60 5.12
CA ASN A 441 23.95 9.96 6.13
C ASN A 441 24.81 9.32 7.22
N ILE A 442 24.15 8.82 8.25
CA ILE A 442 24.76 8.06 9.33
C ILE A 442 24.89 6.61 8.87
N GLU A 443 26.06 6.02 9.09
CA GLU A 443 26.21 4.58 8.96
C GLU A 443 25.55 3.86 10.13
N GLN A 444 24.84 2.78 9.82
CA GLN A 444 24.01 2.05 10.76
C GLN A 444 24.59 0.64 10.94
N TYR A 445 24.94 0.29 12.18
CA TYR A 445 25.41 -1.05 12.54
C TYR A 445 24.26 -1.89 13.10
N TRP A 446 24.05 -3.07 12.54
CA TRP A 446 23.02 -4.02 12.98
C TRP A 446 23.66 -5.18 13.74
N TYR A 447 23.13 -5.49 14.91
CA TYR A 447 23.56 -6.62 15.75
C TYR A 447 22.42 -7.65 15.89
N ASN A 448 22.76 -8.87 16.31
CA ASN A 448 21.77 -9.91 16.59
C ASN A 448 21.17 -9.72 17.99
N GLU A 449 19.90 -10.07 18.16
CA GLU A 449 19.20 -9.98 19.46
C GLU A 449 19.83 -10.86 20.55
N THR A 450 20.59 -11.89 20.17
CA THR A 450 21.30 -12.82 21.07
C THR A 450 22.67 -12.33 21.48
N ASP A 451 23.21 -11.25 20.89
CA ASP A 451 24.51 -10.72 21.20
C ASP A 451 24.51 -10.11 22.61
N SER A 452 25.65 -10.14 23.27
CA SER A 452 25.88 -9.35 24.48
C SER A 452 26.39 -7.94 24.12
N ILE A 453 26.34 -7.00 25.07
CA ILE A 453 26.87 -5.65 24.84
C ILE A 453 28.38 -5.69 24.51
N ILE A 454 29.09 -6.68 25.07
CA ILE A 454 30.52 -6.88 24.79
C ILE A 454 30.71 -7.30 23.34
N ASP A 455 29.92 -8.27 22.86
CA ASP A 455 29.98 -8.74 21.47
C ASP A 455 29.64 -7.62 20.50
N VAL A 456 28.58 -6.84 20.78
CA VAL A 456 28.17 -5.68 19.97
C VAL A 456 29.32 -4.67 19.85
N ILE A 457 30.00 -4.34 20.94
CA ILE A 457 31.11 -3.37 20.94
C ILE A 457 32.34 -3.94 20.25
N GLN A 458 32.67 -5.21 20.46
CA GLN A 458 33.84 -5.86 19.85
C GLN A 458 33.71 -5.96 18.34
N HIS A 459 32.59 -6.55 17.84
CA HIS A 459 32.34 -6.67 16.41
C HIS A 459 32.08 -5.31 15.76
N GLY A 460 31.37 -4.41 16.48
CA GLY A 460 31.11 -3.06 16.02
C GLY A 460 32.38 -2.25 15.78
N LYS A 461 33.46 -2.48 16.57
CA LYS A 461 34.75 -1.83 16.35
C LYS A 461 35.37 -2.16 15.01
N GLU A 462 35.23 -3.40 14.54
CA GLU A 462 35.78 -3.85 13.26
C GLU A 462 35.21 -3.10 12.07
N VAL A 463 33.95 -2.64 12.21
CA VAL A 463 33.22 -1.86 11.19
C VAL A 463 33.17 -0.36 11.51
N GLY A 464 33.82 0.09 12.59
CA GLY A 464 33.93 1.53 12.91
C GLY A 464 32.82 2.08 13.81
N LEU A 465 32.08 1.25 14.54
CA LEU A 465 31.02 1.68 15.47
C LEU A 465 31.59 2.67 16.50
N THR A 466 30.95 3.84 16.60
CA THR A 466 31.40 4.93 17.49
C THR A 466 30.44 5.16 18.65
N HIS A 467 29.14 4.95 18.46
CA HIS A 467 28.12 5.27 19.45
C HIS A 467 27.08 4.18 19.58
N LEU A 468 26.53 4.04 20.79
CA LEU A 468 25.35 3.24 21.09
C LEU A 468 24.17 4.17 21.36
N ILE A 469 23.02 3.84 20.79
CA ILE A 469 21.76 4.53 21.05
C ILE A 469 20.84 3.57 21.78
N ILE A 470 20.35 4.00 22.91
CA ILE A 470 19.57 3.20 23.84
C ILE A 470 18.27 3.91 24.18
N ASP A 471 17.15 3.20 24.07
CA ASP A 471 15.82 3.69 24.38
C ASP A 471 15.11 2.82 25.44
N ASP A 472 13.99 3.28 25.97
CA ASP A 472 13.18 2.63 26.99
C ASP A 472 12.20 1.57 26.45
N ASN A 473 12.29 1.20 25.17
CA ASN A 473 11.36 0.27 24.54
C ASN A 473 11.48 -1.13 25.17
N GLN A 474 10.35 -1.64 25.66
CA GLN A 474 10.26 -2.93 26.34
C GLN A 474 10.67 -4.14 25.48
N ASN A 475 10.65 -4.02 24.16
CA ASN A 475 11.02 -5.08 23.23
C ASN A 475 12.53 -5.13 22.94
N ARG A 476 13.34 -4.29 23.59
CA ARG A 476 14.82 -4.31 23.42
C ARG A 476 15.45 -5.54 24.06
N PRO A 477 16.58 -6.03 23.52
CA PRO A 477 17.39 -7.05 24.18
C PRO A 477 17.76 -6.65 25.61
N GLN A 478 17.96 -7.65 26.48
CA GLN A 478 18.18 -7.41 27.91
C GLN A 478 19.44 -6.56 28.16
N PHE A 479 20.52 -6.78 27.42
CA PHE A 479 21.74 -6.01 27.57
C PHE A 479 21.58 -4.50 27.30
N VAL A 480 20.64 -4.12 26.40
CA VAL A 480 20.30 -2.72 26.14
C VAL A 480 19.57 -2.10 27.33
N LYS A 481 18.64 -2.86 27.94
CA LYS A 481 17.90 -2.43 29.14
C LYS A 481 18.80 -2.29 30.35
N ASP A 482 19.78 -3.18 30.49
CA ASP A 482 20.73 -3.16 31.61
C ASP A 482 21.53 -1.86 31.65
N VAL A 483 21.88 -1.29 30.48
CA VAL A 483 22.54 0.02 30.41
C VAL A 483 21.68 1.15 30.91
N LEU A 484 20.35 1.14 30.58
CA LEU A 484 19.42 2.16 31.09
C LEU A 484 19.19 2.07 32.60
N ILE A 485 19.18 0.83 33.15
CA ILE A 485 18.92 0.58 34.56
C ILE A 485 20.11 1.03 35.42
N ASP A 486 21.33 0.72 35.03
CA ASP A 486 22.53 1.08 35.78
C ASP A 486 23.70 1.44 34.86
N GLU A 487 23.79 2.69 34.47
CA GLU A 487 24.86 3.24 33.62
C GLU A 487 26.27 3.03 34.24
N ASN A 488 26.37 2.96 35.57
CA ASN A 488 27.65 2.87 36.27
C ASN A 488 28.36 1.52 36.01
N ASN A 489 27.59 0.48 35.68
CA ASN A 489 28.15 -0.83 35.33
C ASN A 489 28.87 -0.83 33.96
N PHE A 490 28.68 0.23 33.16
CA PHE A 490 29.25 0.38 31.83
C PHE A 490 30.14 1.62 31.71
N PRO A 491 31.20 1.74 32.48
CA PRO A 491 32.00 2.95 32.58
C PRO A 491 32.78 3.33 31.31
N TYR A 492 32.75 2.46 30.30
CA TYR A 492 33.28 2.71 28.96
C TYR A 492 32.24 3.35 28.03
N LEU A 493 31.00 3.54 28.48
CA LEU A 493 29.94 4.28 27.77
C LEU A 493 29.85 5.70 28.33
N ILE A 494 30.23 6.67 27.52
CA ILE A 494 30.22 8.09 27.89
C ILE A 494 28.91 8.67 27.36
N LYS A 495 27.99 9.05 28.26
CA LYS A 495 26.72 9.67 27.88
C LYS A 495 26.96 11.06 27.28
N GLU A 496 26.59 11.26 26.01
CA GLU A 496 26.71 12.54 25.30
C GLU A 496 25.36 13.25 25.12
N PHE A 497 24.26 12.50 25.20
CA PHE A 497 22.92 13.05 25.04
C PHE A 497 21.91 12.23 25.84
N ASP A 498 20.97 12.94 26.46
CA ASP A 498 19.78 12.39 27.08
C ASP A 498 18.57 13.20 26.60
N SER A 499 17.60 12.55 25.95
CA SER A 499 16.44 13.21 25.36
C SER A 499 15.56 13.89 26.40
N LEU A 500 15.51 13.35 27.63
CA LEU A 500 14.72 13.93 28.72
C LEU A 500 15.28 15.28 29.17
N ASP A 501 16.59 15.47 29.11
CA ASP A 501 17.25 16.75 29.41
C ASP A 501 16.88 17.85 28.39
N HIS A 502 16.41 17.44 27.20
CA HIS A 502 15.99 18.33 26.10
C HIS A 502 14.47 18.43 25.94
N ASN A 503 13.72 18.02 26.97
CA ASN A 503 12.23 18.06 27.00
C ASN A 503 11.52 17.17 25.96
N TYR A 504 12.17 16.15 25.44
CA TYR A 504 11.51 15.11 24.65
C TYR A 504 10.73 14.17 25.59
N LYS A 505 9.65 13.60 25.07
CA LYS A 505 8.85 12.59 25.80
C LYS A 505 9.38 11.19 25.61
N TYR A 506 10.00 10.93 24.47
CA TYR A 506 10.60 9.63 24.15
C TYR A 506 11.99 9.55 24.79
N GLU A 507 12.18 8.61 25.72
CA GLU A 507 13.44 8.42 26.40
C GLU A 507 14.45 7.74 25.47
N LEU A 508 15.52 8.47 25.14
CA LEU A 508 16.62 8.01 24.29
C LEU A 508 17.92 8.63 24.81
N ARG A 509 18.95 7.78 24.92
CA ARG A 509 20.29 8.21 25.32
C ARG A 509 21.31 7.81 24.27
N ILE A 510 22.28 8.70 24.02
CA ILE A 510 23.40 8.46 23.11
C ILE A 510 24.66 8.34 23.93
N TYR A 511 25.36 7.21 23.78
CA TYR A 511 26.61 6.93 24.45
C TYR A 511 27.73 6.80 23.44
N LYS A 512 28.79 7.55 23.62
CA LYS A 512 30.06 7.34 22.92
C LYS A 512 30.79 6.18 23.53
N ILE A 513 31.39 5.32 22.71
CA ILE A 513 32.17 4.15 23.17
C ILE A 513 33.63 4.58 23.40
N ASP A 514 34.10 4.46 24.65
CA ASP A 514 35.51 4.58 24.99
C ASP A 514 36.15 3.20 24.84
N TYR A 515 36.71 2.95 23.67
CA TYR A 515 37.35 1.65 23.35
C TYR A 515 38.60 1.36 24.20
N GLU A 516 39.37 2.38 24.62
CA GLU A 516 40.52 2.18 25.48
C GLU A 516 40.09 1.63 26.84
N LYS A 517 39.12 2.29 27.43
CA LYS A 517 38.54 1.88 28.72
C LYS A 517 37.81 0.54 28.63
N PHE A 518 37.12 0.28 27.53
CA PHE A 518 36.46 -1.00 27.29
C PHE A 518 37.42 -2.17 27.33
N TYR A 519 38.58 -2.09 26.63
CA TYR A 519 39.56 -3.14 26.62
C TYR A 519 40.32 -3.25 27.93
N LEU A 520 40.55 -2.14 28.64
CA LEU A 520 41.18 -2.19 29.98
C LEU A 520 40.35 -2.97 31.00
N ILE A 521 39.04 -2.93 30.88
CA ILE A 521 38.11 -3.61 31.79
C ILE A 521 37.91 -5.07 31.39
N ASN A 522 37.65 -5.33 30.10
CA ASN A 522 37.27 -6.66 29.63
C ASN A 522 38.43 -7.58 29.29
N ASN A 523 39.68 -7.07 29.07
CA ASN A 523 40.87 -7.90 28.91
C ASN A 523 41.52 -8.28 30.24
N LYS A 524 40.99 -7.86 31.40
CA LYS A 524 41.45 -8.27 32.73
C LYS A 524 40.71 -9.51 33.25
N ASN A 525 39.71 -10.00 32.55
CA ASN A 525 39.00 -11.25 32.81
C ASN A 525 39.31 -12.25 31.69
#